data_66546e7b043553f48b1e63db8ab8ee06
#
_entry.id   66546e7b043553f48b1e63db8ab8ee06
#
_cell.length_a   1.000
_cell.length_b   1.000
_cell.length_c   1.000
_cell.angle_alpha   90.00
_cell.angle_beta   90.00
_cell.angle_gamma   90.00
#
_symmetry.space_group_name_H-M   'P 1'
#
loop_
_entity.id
_entity.type
_entity.pdbx_description
1 polymer ?
#
loop_
_entity_poly.entity_id
_entity_poly.type
_entity_poly.pdbx_seq_one_letter_code
_entity_poly.pdbx_strand_id
1 'polypeptide(L)'
;MTPVWPVLCICGPSAAGKTTFTASLSKALQARGRQPLKIACDDYYRQDWSPHPLFGFDTADAIDDQALRVDLSAARQGQAQTLRTYDMRTRRVQRRPITTPYDVILL
;
A
#
# COMPACT_ATOMS: atom_id res chain seq x y z
N MET A 1 9.68 -24.98 0.85
CA MET A 1 9.34 -23.79 1.65
C MET A 1 9.02 -22.63 0.71
N THR A 2 7.87 -22.03 0.84
CA THR A 2 7.48 -20.90 -0.01
C THR A 2 8.27 -19.66 0.42
N PRO A 3 8.97 -18.97 -0.50
CA PRO A 3 9.68 -17.74 -0.13
C PRO A 3 8.70 -16.67 0.34
N VAL A 4 9.13 -15.88 1.32
CA VAL A 4 8.37 -14.77 1.87
C VAL A 4 9.18 -13.50 1.68
N TRP A 5 8.60 -12.53 0.98
CA TRP A 5 9.26 -11.26 0.72
C TRP A 5 9.23 -10.35 1.95
N PRO A 6 10.33 -9.65 2.25
CA PRO A 6 10.36 -8.73 3.39
C PRO A 6 9.42 -7.55 3.17
N VAL A 7 8.86 -7.05 4.28
CA VAL A 7 7.99 -5.87 4.30
C VAL A 7 8.66 -4.80 5.14
N LEU A 8 8.81 -3.60 4.57
CA LEU A 8 9.28 -2.42 5.27
C LEU A 8 8.09 -1.49 5.48
N CYS A 9 7.75 -1.27 6.75
CA CYS A 9 6.64 -0.37 7.10
C CYS A 9 7.15 1.05 7.25
N ILE A 10 6.51 1.99 6.57
CA ILE A 10 6.81 3.41 6.67
C ILE A 10 5.64 4.08 7.37
N CYS A 11 5.88 4.54 8.60
CA CYS A 11 4.85 5.10 9.47
C CYS A 11 5.07 6.58 9.71
N GLY A 12 3.98 7.28 10.03
CA GLY A 12 4.02 8.69 10.37
C GLY A 12 2.73 9.40 9.98
N PRO A 13 2.51 10.63 10.48
CA PRO A 13 1.35 11.43 10.08
C PRO A 13 1.39 11.76 8.59
N SER A 14 0.22 12.03 8.00
CA SER A 14 0.10 12.30 6.57
C SER A 14 0.99 13.42 6.07
N ALA A 15 1.27 14.43 6.92
CA ALA A 15 2.07 15.59 6.56
C ALA A 15 3.56 15.43 6.87
N ALA A 16 4.04 14.24 7.24
CA ALA A 16 5.41 14.02 7.71
C ALA A 16 6.42 13.69 6.61
N GLY A 17 6.05 13.84 5.34
CA GLY A 17 6.97 13.58 4.23
C GLY A 17 7.16 12.10 3.91
N LYS A 18 6.20 11.25 4.28
CA LYS A 18 6.27 9.80 4.02
C LYS A 18 6.43 9.49 2.54
N THR A 19 5.71 10.20 1.68
CA THR A 19 5.76 9.99 0.23
C THR A 19 7.16 10.26 -0.31
N THR A 20 7.79 11.36 0.11
CA THR A 20 9.15 11.71 -0.27
C THR A 20 10.15 10.66 0.21
N PHE A 21 10.02 10.24 1.46
CA PHE A 21 10.88 9.21 2.03
C PHE A 21 10.72 7.89 1.29
N THR A 22 9.48 7.48 1.01
CA THR A 22 9.21 6.24 0.29
C THR A 22 9.81 6.26 -1.11
N ALA A 23 9.70 7.39 -1.82
CA ALA A 23 10.29 7.53 -3.14
C ALA A 23 11.82 7.43 -3.10
N SER A 24 12.45 8.06 -2.11
CA SER A 24 13.91 7.99 -1.93
C SER A 24 14.36 6.58 -1.59
N LEU A 25 13.64 5.89 -0.70
CA LEU A 25 13.93 4.52 -0.33
C LEU A 25 13.77 3.57 -1.51
N SER A 26 12.72 3.76 -2.31
CA SER A 26 12.48 2.97 -3.51
C SER A 26 13.65 3.08 -4.49
N LYS A 27 14.14 4.31 -4.73
CA LYS A 27 15.30 4.54 -5.60
C LYS A 27 16.56 3.89 -5.05
N ALA A 28 16.79 3.97 -3.74
CA ALA A 28 17.94 3.36 -3.10
C ALA A 28 17.91 1.83 -3.24
N LEU A 29 16.75 1.22 -3.07
CA LEU A 29 16.59 -0.22 -3.24
C LEU A 29 16.83 -0.65 -4.69
N GLN A 30 16.30 0.10 -5.65
CA GLN A 30 16.51 -0.16 -7.06
C GLN A 30 17.99 -0.07 -7.44
N ALA A 31 18.71 0.90 -6.87
CA ALA A 31 20.15 1.05 -7.10
C ALA A 31 20.95 -0.15 -6.59
N ARG A 32 20.40 -0.91 -5.64
CA ARG A 32 21.01 -2.12 -5.09
C ARG A 32 20.48 -3.40 -5.74
N GLY A 33 19.76 -3.28 -6.84
CA GLY A 33 19.22 -4.42 -7.57
C GLY A 33 17.94 -4.99 -6.98
N ARG A 34 17.29 -4.28 -6.06
CA ARG A 34 16.01 -4.71 -5.48
C ARG A 34 14.85 -4.07 -6.22
N GLN A 35 13.72 -4.78 -6.23
CA GLN A 35 12.51 -4.31 -6.90
C GLN A 35 11.39 -4.13 -5.88
N PRO A 36 11.15 -2.90 -5.40
CA PRO A 36 10.12 -2.67 -4.40
C PRO A 36 8.72 -2.64 -5.01
N LEU A 37 7.77 -3.25 -4.29
CA LEU A 37 6.34 -3.10 -4.54
C LEU A 37 5.76 -2.16 -3.48
N LYS A 38 5.15 -1.06 -3.90
CA LYS A 38 4.55 -0.11 -2.98
C LYS A 38 3.09 -0.46 -2.75
N ILE A 39 2.72 -0.63 -1.48
CA ILE A 39 1.33 -0.78 -1.05
C ILE A 39 1.02 0.41 -0.14
N ALA A 40 0.10 1.27 -0.55
CA ALA A 40 -0.26 2.44 0.23
C ALA A 40 -1.56 2.18 0.99
N CYS A 41 -1.58 2.47 2.29
CA CYS A 41 -2.80 2.34 3.10
C CYS A 41 -3.92 3.22 2.58
N ASP A 42 -3.59 4.36 1.95
CA ASP A 42 -4.57 5.26 1.36
C ASP A 42 -5.38 4.61 0.22
N ASP A 43 -4.88 3.53 -0.36
CA ASP A 43 -5.60 2.77 -1.38
C ASP A 43 -6.55 1.74 -0.78
N TYR A 44 -6.66 1.68 0.54
CA TYR A 44 -7.48 0.70 1.24
C TYR A 44 -8.60 1.32 2.06
N TYR A 45 -9.02 2.55 1.71
CA TYR A 45 -10.22 3.13 2.30
C TYR A 45 -11.46 2.32 1.92
N ARG A 46 -12.41 2.25 2.86
CA ARG A 46 -13.68 1.58 2.60
C ARG A 46 -14.47 2.38 1.57
N GLN A 47 -15.00 1.70 0.58
CA GLN A 47 -15.76 2.35 -0.49
C GLN A 47 -17.06 2.97 0.04
N ASP A 48 -17.66 2.37 1.06
CA ASP A 48 -18.90 2.81 1.69
C ASP A 48 -18.68 3.70 2.91
N TRP A 49 -17.44 4.08 3.20
CA TRP A 49 -17.09 4.88 4.37
C TRP A 49 -17.41 6.35 4.13
N SER A 50 -18.07 6.99 5.12
CA SER A 50 -18.25 8.45 5.14
C SER A 50 -17.15 9.08 6.00
N PRO A 51 -16.49 10.17 5.54
CA PRO A 51 -15.45 10.82 6.33
C PRO A 51 -15.97 11.25 7.71
N HIS A 52 -15.13 11.06 8.74
CA HIS A 52 -15.46 11.49 10.09
C HIS A 52 -15.59 13.02 10.13
N PRO A 53 -16.57 13.61 10.85
CA PRO A 53 -16.77 15.06 10.88
C PRO A 53 -15.55 15.84 11.35
N LEU A 54 -14.73 15.27 12.25
CA LEU A 54 -13.55 15.93 12.80
C LEU A 54 -12.24 15.45 12.18
N PHE A 55 -12.15 14.15 11.85
CA PHE A 55 -10.88 13.53 11.45
C PHE A 55 -10.85 13.11 9.98
N GLY A 56 -11.95 13.29 9.24
CA GLY A 56 -12.01 12.91 7.84
C GLY A 56 -11.68 11.43 7.65
N PHE A 57 -10.63 11.14 6.85
CA PHE A 57 -10.15 9.78 6.61
C PHE A 57 -9.07 9.34 7.59
N ASP A 58 -8.69 10.17 8.56
CA ASP A 58 -7.61 9.87 9.51
C ASP A 58 -8.12 9.06 10.71
N THR A 59 -8.95 8.06 10.45
CA THR A 59 -9.45 7.13 11.47
C THR A 59 -9.18 5.70 11.03
N ALA A 60 -8.90 4.82 11.99
CA ALA A 60 -8.64 3.41 11.70
C ALA A 60 -9.84 2.73 11.03
N ASP A 61 -11.06 3.19 11.36
CA ASP A 61 -12.29 2.61 10.82
C ASP A 61 -12.47 2.88 9.32
N ALA A 62 -11.78 3.88 8.77
CA ALA A 62 -11.84 4.20 7.35
C ALA A 62 -11.14 3.16 6.48
N ILE A 63 -10.22 2.40 7.05
CA ILE A 63 -9.40 1.44 6.32
C ILE A 63 -10.10 0.08 6.28
N ASP A 64 -10.17 -0.52 5.09
CA ASP A 64 -10.58 -1.90 4.92
C ASP A 64 -9.39 -2.80 5.25
N ASP A 65 -9.20 -3.10 6.51
CA ASP A 65 -8.05 -3.84 6.99
C ASP A 65 -8.04 -5.29 6.50
N GLN A 66 -9.20 -5.88 6.28
CA GLN A 66 -9.28 -7.24 5.74
C GLN A 66 -8.74 -7.29 4.31
N ALA A 67 -9.14 -6.34 3.46
CA ALA A 67 -8.62 -6.25 2.10
C ALA A 67 -7.10 -6.02 2.10
N LEU A 68 -6.61 -5.14 2.99
CA LEU A 68 -5.19 -4.89 3.12
C LEU A 68 -4.44 -6.16 3.54
N ARG A 69 -4.96 -6.90 4.50
CA ARG A 69 -4.33 -8.15 4.97
C ARG A 69 -4.27 -9.20 3.87
N VAL A 70 -5.33 -9.36 3.10
CA VAL A 70 -5.36 -10.30 1.99
C VAL A 70 -4.32 -9.94 0.94
N ASP A 71 -4.28 -8.68 0.53
CA ASP A 71 -3.34 -8.22 -0.49
C ASP A 71 -1.90 -8.28 0.01
N LEU A 72 -1.65 -7.91 1.27
CA LEU A 72 -0.32 -7.98 1.86
C LEU A 72 0.17 -9.42 1.97
N SER A 73 -0.69 -10.34 2.39
CA SER A 73 -0.34 -11.76 2.48
C SER A 73 0.02 -12.33 1.12
N ALA A 74 -0.78 -12.03 0.09
CA ALA A 74 -0.47 -12.46 -1.28
C ALA A 74 0.84 -11.86 -1.78
N ALA A 75 1.09 -10.57 -1.50
CA ALA A 75 2.31 -9.90 -1.90
C ALA A 75 3.54 -10.52 -1.24
N ARG A 76 3.46 -10.84 0.05
CA ARG A 76 4.57 -11.46 0.78
C ARG A 76 4.93 -12.84 0.24
N GLN A 77 3.96 -13.55 -0.30
CA GLN A 77 4.16 -14.89 -0.87
C GLN A 77 4.53 -14.84 -2.36
N GLY A 78 4.69 -13.66 -2.93
CA GLY A 78 4.99 -13.49 -4.35
C GLY A 78 3.82 -13.82 -5.27
N GLN A 79 2.60 -13.86 -4.76
CA GLN A 79 1.41 -14.30 -5.49
C GLN A 79 0.50 -13.14 -5.90
N ALA A 80 0.81 -11.91 -5.51
CA ALA A 80 -0.02 -10.76 -5.86
C ALA A 80 0.10 -10.46 -7.36
N GLN A 81 -1.04 -10.38 -8.03
CA GLN A 81 -1.12 -10.05 -9.46
C GLN A 81 -1.67 -8.65 -9.71
N THR A 82 -2.43 -8.12 -8.77
CA THR A 82 -3.02 -6.78 -8.86
C THR A 82 -2.88 -6.06 -7.54
N LEU A 83 -2.89 -4.72 -7.61
CA LEU A 83 -2.97 -3.85 -6.45
C LEU A 83 -4.27 -3.08 -6.45
N ARG A 84 -4.83 -2.91 -5.25
CA ARG A 84 -6.01 -2.09 -5.06
C ARG A 84 -5.64 -0.62 -5.18
N THR A 85 -6.48 0.14 -5.87
CA THR A 85 -6.40 1.60 -5.93
C THR A 85 -7.71 2.20 -5.46
N TYR A 86 -7.63 3.36 -4.82
CA TYR A 86 -8.80 4.07 -4.32
C TYR A 86 -8.77 5.51 -4.84
N ASP A 87 -9.88 5.94 -5.48
CA ASP A 87 -10.01 7.30 -5.97
C ASP A 87 -10.77 8.12 -4.93
N MET A 88 -10.09 9.08 -4.33
CA MET A 88 -10.68 9.97 -3.31
C MET A 88 -11.83 10.82 -3.85
N ARG A 89 -11.83 11.11 -5.13
CA ARG A 89 -12.85 11.97 -5.74
C ARG A 89 -14.15 11.23 -5.98
N THR A 90 -14.05 9.99 -6.50
CA THR A 90 -15.22 9.19 -6.86
C THR A 90 -15.54 8.14 -5.80
N ARG A 91 -14.63 7.91 -4.84
CA ARG A 91 -14.70 6.87 -3.81
C ARG A 91 -14.82 5.46 -4.40
N ARG A 92 -14.26 5.27 -5.58
CA ARG A 92 -14.30 3.98 -6.26
C ARG A 92 -13.03 3.21 -6.01
N VAL A 93 -13.21 1.89 -5.84
CA VAL A 93 -12.12 0.93 -5.71
C VAL A 93 -11.90 0.28 -7.07
N GLN A 94 -10.64 0.23 -7.51
CA GLN A 94 -10.26 -0.46 -8.73
C GLN A 94 -9.05 -1.35 -8.45
N ARG A 95 -8.73 -2.24 -9.38
CA ARG A 95 -7.54 -3.08 -9.31
C ARG A 95 -6.64 -2.75 -10.50
N ARG A 96 -5.34 -2.58 -10.21
CA ARG A 96 -4.33 -2.29 -11.23
C ARG A 96 -3.36 -3.46 -11.32
N PRO A 97 -3.06 -3.97 -12.54
CA PRO A 97 -2.14 -5.10 -12.66
C PRO A 97 -0.72 -4.72 -12.22
N ILE A 98 -0.06 -5.69 -11.59
CA ILE A 98 1.36 -5.59 -11.27
C ILE A 98 2.12 -6.11 -12.49
N THR A 99 2.84 -5.21 -13.16
CA THR A 99 3.51 -5.53 -14.41
C THR A 99 5.01 -5.81 -14.25
N THR A 100 5.56 -5.50 -13.07
CA THR A 100 6.99 -5.64 -12.81
C THR A 100 7.20 -6.63 -11.66
N PRO A 101 8.15 -7.56 -11.76
CA PRO A 101 8.50 -8.42 -10.63
C PRO A 101 8.97 -7.59 -9.44
N TYR A 102 8.75 -8.10 -8.22
CA TYR A 102 9.17 -7.44 -7.00
C TYR A 102 9.77 -8.45 -6.04
N ASP A 103 10.63 -7.99 -5.13
CA ASP A 103 11.26 -8.82 -4.12
C ASP A 103 11.27 -8.19 -2.72
N VAL A 104 10.70 -7.02 -2.57
CA VAL A 104 10.52 -6.32 -1.29
C VAL A 104 9.24 -5.51 -1.34
N ILE A 105 8.57 -5.37 -0.19
CA ILE A 105 7.30 -4.66 -0.11
C ILE A 105 7.51 -3.42 0.77
N LEU A 106 7.07 -2.26 0.27
CA LEU A 106 7.03 -1.01 1.03
C LEU A 106 5.57 -0.70 1.39
N LEU A 107 5.29 -0.68 2.68
CA LEU A 107 3.93 -0.43 3.20
C LEU A 107 3.80 0.94 3.83
#